data_6759b47c5328d3c8e112c74b092c2194
#
_entry.id   6759b47c5328d3c8e112c74b092c2194
#
_cell.length_a   1.000
_cell.length_b   1.000
_cell.length_c   1.000
_cell.angle_alpha   90.00
_cell.angle_beta   90.00
_cell.angle_gamma   90.00
#
_symmetry.space_group_name_H-M   'P 1'
#
loop_
_entity.id
_entity.type
_entity.pdbx_description
1 polymer ?
#
loop_
_entity_poly.entity_id
_entity_poly.type
_entity_poly.pdbx_seq_one_letter_code
_entity_poly.pdbx_strand_id
1 'polypeptide(L)'
;MSSLKPKVLWFSLQINQNVNSILHCYNITPTPKYTCKLMEFTQQNANTNTIISVDESSITISHSKLNRPCFVSANNASEISIKNLEEIGKEFLFPLVVKDPIDLLIIGTGNSPKFLSPKQQIELSEFGLGVECMNNSSACSSFNLLLGDLRKVGLLLL
;
A
#
# COMPACT_ATOMS: atom_id res chain seq x y z
N MET A 1 63.14 -3.62 -1.86
CA MET A 1 62.01 -2.66 -1.89
C MET A 1 61.25 -2.91 -3.20
N SER A 2 60.24 -3.73 -3.19
CA SER A 2 59.36 -3.99 -4.33
C SER A 2 57.92 -3.75 -3.94
N SER A 3 57.39 -2.72 -4.56
CA SER A 3 56.04 -2.22 -4.39
C SER A 3 55.02 -3.17 -5.02
N LEU A 4 54.20 -3.81 -4.22
CA LEU A 4 53.04 -4.57 -4.67
C LEU A 4 51.85 -3.60 -4.84
N LYS A 5 51.45 -3.32 -6.09
CA LYS A 5 50.20 -2.64 -6.43
C LYS A 5 49.05 -3.64 -6.36
N PRO A 6 47.90 -3.30 -5.79
CA PRO A 6 46.75 -4.17 -5.80
C PRO A 6 46.12 -4.21 -7.22
N LYS A 7 45.95 -5.43 -7.77
CA LYS A 7 45.20 -5.68 -8.99
C LYS A 7 43.70 -5.53 -8.70
N VAL A 8 43.13 -4.51 -9.25
CA VAL A 8 41.69 -4.36 -9.30
C VAL A 8 41.16 -5.27 -10.43
N LEU A 9 40.52 -6.37 -10.03
CA LEU A 9 39.80 -7.22 -10.98
C LEU A 9 38.41 -6.61 -11.23
N TRP A 10 38.22 -6.12 -12.45
CA TRP A 10 36.90 -5.77 -12.99
C TRP A 10 36.18 -7.06 -13.37
N PHE A 11 35.17 -7.45 -12.62
CA PHE A 11 34.20 -8.44 -13.06
C PHE A 11 33.12 -7.72 -13.86
N SER A 12 33.05 -8.01 -15.15
CA SER A 12 31.93 -7.61 -15.99
C SER A 12 30.65 -8.28 -15.52
N LEU A 13 29.70 -7.49 -15.09
CA LEU A 13 28.35 -7.95 -14.77
C LEU A 13 27.65 -8.35 -16.06
N GLN A 14 27.43 -9.64 -16.21
CA GLN A 14 26.52 -10.15 -17.23
C GLN A 14 25.12 -10.20 -16.63
N ILE A 15 24.28 -9.24 -17.01
CA ILE A 15 22.90 -9.16 -16.55
C ILE A 15 22.10 -10.25 -17.24
N ASN A 16 21.79 -11.32 -16.53
CA ASN A 16 20.83 -12.31 -16.98
C ASN A 16 19.44 -11.89 -16.48
N GLN A 17 18.48 -11.79 -17.38
CA GLN A 17 17.15 -11.19 -17.16
C GLN A 17 16.22 -11.97 -16.20
N ASN A 18 16.75 -12.92 -15.43
CA ASN A 18 15.94 -13.77 -14.54
C ASN A 18 16.51 -13.93 -13.13
N VAL A 19 17.26 -12.96 -12.61
CA VAL A 19 17.86 -13.12 -11.27
C VAL A 19 17.40 -12.01 -10.34
N ASN A 20 16.54 -12.37 -9.41
CA ASN A 20 16.00 -11.52 -8.35
C ASN A 20 16.93 -11.39 -7.13
N SER A 21 18.26 -11.48 -7.31
CA SER A 21 19.16 -11.30 -6.18
C SER A 21 20.47 -10.66 -6.62
N ILE A 22 20.77 -9.50 -6.08
CA ILE A 22 22.07 -8.85 -6.21
C ILE A 22 22.89 -9.22 -4.96
N LEU A 23 23.86 -10.11 -5.12
CA LEU A 23 24.83 -10.42 -4.09
C LEU A 23 26.01 -9.47 -4.22
N HIS A 24 26.21 -8.59 -3.26
CA HIS A 24 27.46 -7.85 -3.11
C HIS A 24 28.26 -8.48 -1.98
N CYS A 25 29.24 -9.30 -2.31
CA CYS A 25 30.23 -9.78 -1.36
C CYS A 25 31.51 -9.00 -1.50
N TYR A 26 31.85 -8.17 -0.53
CA TYR A 26 33.21 -7.66 -0.37
C TYR A 26 34.00 -8.61 0.51
N ASN A 27 35.10 -9.15 -0.02
CA ASN A 27 36.09 -9.90 0.75
C ASN A 27 36.83 -8.96 1.68
N ILE A 28 36.50 -8.99 2.95
CA ILE A 28 37.28 -8.44 4.05
C ILE A 28 37.66 -9.61 4.94
N THR A 29 38.97 -9.70 5.28
CA THR A 29 39.60 -10.70 6.12
C THR A 29 38.88 -10.98 7.44
N PRO A 30 39.08 -12.17 8.08
CA PRO A 30 38.11 -12.75 8.99
C PRO A 30 38.15 -12.09 10.38
N THR A 31 37.11 -11.38 10.70
CA THR A 31 36.68 -11.11 12.09
C THR A 31 35.15 -10.93 12.11
N PRO A 32 34.44 -10.98 13.22
CA PRO A 32 33.60 -12.08 13.61
C PRO A 32 32.18 -12.00 13.08
N LYS A 33 31.61 -13.14 12.72
CA LYS A 33 30.19 -13.52 12.68
C LYS A 33 29.15 -12.39 12.63
N TYR A 34 29.08 -11.65 11.54
CA TYR A 34 27.87 -10.94 11.18
C TYR A 34 27.11 -11.80 10.15
N THR A 35 26.04 -12.43 10.60
CA THR A 35 25.05 -13.04 9.71
C THR A 35 24.40 -11.88 8.96
N CYS A 36 24.80 -11.63 7.73
CA CYS A 36 23.99 -10.82 6.82
C CYS A 36 22.66 -11.54 6.62
N LYS A 37 21.62 -11.03 7.28
CA LYS A 37 20.26 -11.45 6.97
C LYS A 37 19.98 -10.95 5.55
N LEU A 38 19.89 -11.88 4.59
CA LEU A 38 19.45 -11.56 3.24
C LEU A 38 18.13 -10.82 3.36
N MET A 39 18.05 -9.57 2.90
CA MET A 39 16.78 -8.94 2.62
C MET A 39 16.23 -9.61 1.38
N GLU A 40 15.29 -10.50 1.56
CA GLU A 40 14.45 -10.98 0.46
C GLU A 40 13.55 -9.82 0.03
N PHE A 41 13.88 -9.22 -1.10
CA PHE A 41 12.91 -8.38 -1.80
C PHE A 41 11.89 -9.32 -2.44
N THR A 42 10.82 -9.58 -1.73
CA THR A 42 9.66 -10.23 -2.31
C THR A 42 9.15 -9.28 -3.39
N GLN A 43 9.18 -9.73 -4.63
CA GLN A 43 8.49 -9.04 -5.72
C GLN A 43 7.03 -8.97 -5.32
N GLN A 44 6.53 -7.76 -5.03
CA GLN A 44 5.12 -7.55 -4.74
C GLN A 44 4.35 -8.07 -5.95
N ASN A 45 3.60 -9.15 -5.76
CA ASN A 45 2.57 -9.51 -6.72
C ASN A 45 1.72 -8.26 -6.89
N ALA A 46 1.62 -7.75 -8.12
CA ALA A 46 0.82 -6.59 -8.41
C ALA A 46 -0.61 -6.89 -7.94
N ASN A 47 -0.95 -6.40 -6.75
CA ASN A 47 -2.29 -6.54 -6.22
C ASN A 47 -3.25 -5.96 -7.26
N THR A 48 -4.31 -6.67 -7.53
CA THR A 48 -5.23 -6.35 -8.61
C THR A 48 -5.81 -4.94 -8.53
N ASN A 49 -5.89 -4.38 -7.32
CA ASN A 49 -6.53 -3.09 -7.05
C ASN A 49 -5.55 -1.98 -6.60
N THR A 50 -4.29 -2.05 -7.02
CA THR A 50 -3.33 -0.95 -6.80
C THR A 50 -3.79 0.31 -7.54
N ILE A 51 -3.80 1.45 -6.86
CA ILE A 51 -4.18 2.74 -7.45
C ILE A 51 -3.00 3.30 -8.23
N ILE A 52 -3.25 3.59 -9.51
CA ILE A 52 -2.25 4.13 -10.44
C ILE A 52 -2.33 5.66 -10.50
N SER A 53 -3.55 6.20 -10.58
CA SER A 53 -3.77 7.66 -10.64
C SER A 53 -5.08 8.05 -9.99
N VAL A 54 -5.13 9.31 -9.56
CA VAL A 54 -6.31 9.93 -8.93
C VAL A 54 -6.57 11.26 -9.63
N ASP A 55 -7.76 11.38 -10.19
CA ASP A 55 -8.28 12.61 -10.78
C ASP A 55 -9.35 13.24 -9.88
N GLU A 56 -9.85 14.42 -10.23
CA GLU A 56 -10.90 15.10 -9.45
C GLU A 56 -12.20 14.30 -9.33
N SER A 57 -12.58 13.53 -10.35
CA SER A 57 -13.84 12.79 -10.41
C SER A 57 -13.69 11.28 -10.45
N SER A 58 -12.48 10.77 -10.57
CA SER A 58 -12.23 9.34 -10.79
C SER A 58 -10.89 8.88 -10.27
N ILE A 59 -10.75 7.56 -10.12
CA ILE A 59 -9.48 6.90 -9.86
C ILE A 59 -9.23 5.83 -10.93
N THR A 60 -7.97 5.59 -11.23
CA THR A 60 -7.53 4.48 -12.08
C THR A 60 -6.83 3.45 -11.19
N ILE A 61 -7.35 2.25 -11.19
CA ILE A 61 -6.72 1.08 -10.59
C ILE A 61 -6.12 0.20 -11.70
N SER A 62 -5.36 -0.83 -11.32
CA SER A 62 -4.58 -1.64 -12.28
C SER A 62 -5.37 -2.15 -13.49
N HIS A 63 -6.66 -2.38 -13.36
CA HIS A 63 -7.48 -3.01 -14.41
C HIS A 63 -8.74 -2.22 -14.80
N SER A 64 -9.06 -1.13 -14.11
CA SER A 64 -10.27 -0.36 -14.39
C SER A 64 -10.19 1.09 -13.91
N LYS A 65 -11.11 1.89 -14.38
CA LYS A 65 -11.36 3.26 -13.91
C LYS A 65 -12.69 3.30 -13.17
N LEU A 66 -12.71 3.93 -12.01
CA LEU A 66 -13.89 4.10 -11.17
C LEU A 66 -14.19 5.59 -10.97
N ASN A 67 -15.47 5.94 -11.01
CA ASN A 67 -15.90 7.28 -10.63
C ASN A 67 -16.00 7.40 -9.11
N ARG A 68 -15.74 8.59 -8.59
CA ARG A 68 -15.96 8.89 -7.19
C ARG A 68 -17.40 9.31 -6.92
N PRO A 69 -17.99 8.98 -5.78
CA PRO A 69 -17.39 8.25 -4.67
C PRO A 69 -17.27 6.74 -4.94
N CYS A 70 -16.16 6.15 -4.44
CA CYS A 70 -15.87 4.73 -4.67
C CYS A 70 -15.21 4.06 -3.46
N PHE A 71 -15.36 2.74 -3.39
CA PHE A 71 -14.70 1.88 -2.42
C PHE A 71 -13.77 0.90 -3.13
N VAL A 72 -12.55 0.75 -2.59
CA VAL A 72 -11.54 -0.18 -3.10
C VAL A 72 -10.93 -0.96 -1.93
N SER A 73 -10.78 -2.26 -2.09
CA SER A 73 -10.07 -3.15 -1.19
C SER A 73 -9.21 -4.13 -1.99
N ALA A 74 -8.56 -5.07 -1.35
CA ALA A 74 -7.69 -6.03 -2.04
C ALA A 74 -8.43 -6.79 -3.15
N ASN A 75 -9.67 -7.21 -2.91
CA ASN A 75 -10.44 -8.06 -3.81
C ASN A 75 -11.71 -7.41 -4.36
N ASN A 76 -12.05 -6.21 -3.91
CA ASN A 76 -13.28 -5.53 -4.31
C ASN A 76 -12.99 -4.09 -4.72
N ALA A 77 -13.63 -3.66 -5.81
CA ALA A 77 -13.59 -2.29 -6.28
C ALA A 77 -14.96 -1.94 -6.85
N SER A 78 -15.61 -0.91 -6.30
CA SER A 78 -16.98 -0.53 -6.68
C SER A 78 -17.24 0.95 -6.48
N GLU A 79 -18.05 1.52 -7.35
CA GLU A 79 -18.64 2.83 -7.15
C GLU A 79 -19.73 2.74 -6.07
N ILE A 80 -19.88 3.79 -5.30
CA ILE A 80 -20.82 3.87 -4.18
C ILE A 80 -21.68 5.13 -4.26
N SER A 81 -22.80 5.13 -3.56
CA SER A 81 -23.81 6.21 -3.71
C SER A 81 -23.86 7.15 -2.50
N ILE A 82 -22.77 7.29 -1.73
CA ILE A 82 -22.71 8.26 -0.64
C ILE A 82 -22.20 9.61 -1.13
N LYS A 83 -22.70 10.68 -0.52
CA LYS A 83 -22.30 12.05 -0.89
C LYS A 83 -21.54 12.75 0.24
N ASN A 84 -21.77 12.36 1.47
CA ASN A 84 -21.26 13.03 2.66
C ASN A 84 -20.59 12.07 3.62
N LEU A 85 -19.61 12.58 4.36
CA LEU A 85 -18.91 11.86 5.41
C LEU A 85 -19.86 11.37 6.52
N GLU A 86 -20.94 12.12 6.75
CA GLU A 86 -21.96 11.82 7.77
C GLU A 86 -22.76 10.54 7.47
N GLU A 87 -22.83 10.14 6.19
CA GLU A 87 -23.51 8.92 5.77
C GLU A 87 -22.69 7.64 6.04
N ILE A 88 -21.42 7.80 6.42
CA ILE A 88 -20.54 6.68 6.74
C ILE A 88 -20.83 6.18 8.14
N GLY A 89 -21.52 5.06 8.22
CA GLY A 89 -21.85 4.37 9.45
C GLY A 89 -21.77 2.86 9.27
N LYS A 90 -22.06 2.15 10.35
CA LYS A 90 -22.03 0.69 10.37
C LYS A 90 -22.90 0.05 9.29
N GLU A 91 -24.11 0.57 9.09
CA GLU A 91 -25.07 0.03 8.11
C GLU A 91 -24.56 0.13 6.67
N PHE A 92 -23.89 1.24 6.35
CA PHE A 92 -23.30 1.44 5.04
C PHE A 92 -22.07 0.55 4.83
N LEU A 93 -21.19 0.42 5.83
CA LEU A 93 -19.95 -0.33 5.72
C LEU A 93 -20.14 -1.84 5.83
N PHE A 94 -21.19 -2.30 6.51
CA PHE A 94 -21.42 -3.73 6.76
C PHE A 94 -21.37 -4.58 5.49
N PRO A 95 -22.10 -4.28 4.41
CA PRO A 95 -22.06 -5.08 3.18
C PRO A 95 -20.68 -5.08 2.49
N LEU A 96 -19.91 -4.01 2.64
CA LEU A 96 -18.57 -3.89 2.06
C LEU A 96 -17.57 -4.75 2.82
N VAL A 97 -17.60 -4.70 4.16
CA VAL A 97 -16.71 -5.45 5.05
C VAL A 97 -17.02 -6.94 5.05
N VAL A 98 -18.29 -7.32 4.91
CA VAL A 98 -18.69 -8.75 4.79
C VAL A 98 -18.18 -9.35 3.48
N LYS A 99 -18.20 -8.57 2.42
CA LYS A 99 -17.76 -9.04 1.09
C LYS A 99 -16.24 -9.19 1.01
N ASP A 100 -15.49 -8.29 1.61
CA ASP A 100 -14.04 -8.32 1.71
C ASP A 100 -13.61 -7.81 3.10
N PRO A 101 -13.28 -8.70 4.04
CA PRO A 101 -12.95 -8.33 5.41
C PRO A 101 -11.75 -7.41 5.47
N ILE A 102 -11.93 -6.23 6.06
CA ILE A 102 -10.90 -5.22 6.31
C ILE A 102 -10.79 -4.90 7.80
N ASP A 103 -9.59 -4.60 8.27
CA ASP A 103 -9.31 -4.20 9.65
C ASP A 103 -9.12 -2.68 9.77
N LEU A 104 -8.80 -2.04 8.64
CA LEU A 104 -8.58 -0.59 8.54
C LEU A 104 -9.29 -0.02 7.32
N LEU A 105 -10.02 1.06 7.53
CA LEU A 105 -10.63 1.88 6.48
C LEU A 105 -9.93 3.22 6.39
N ILE A 106 -9.39 3.54 5.22
CA ILE A 106 -8.85 4.85 4.90
C ILE A 106 -9.91 5.64 4.15
N ILE A 107 -10.22 6.84 4.60
CA ILE A 107 -11.21 7.72 3.97
C ILE A 107 -10.51 8.93 3.38
N GLY A 108 -10.54 9.06 2.06
CA GLY A 108 -10.12 10.25 1.34
C GLY A 108 -11.29 11.24 1.22
N THR A 109 -11.12 12.43 1.79
CA THR A 109 -12.18 13.43 1.92
C THR A 109 -12.00 14.64 0.98
N GLY A 110 -11.30 14.45 -0.12
CA GLY A 110 -11.00 15.53 -1.09
C GLY A 110 -9.62 16.14 -0.87
N ASN A 111 -9.47 17.40 -1.22
CA ASN A 111 -8.20 18.12 -1.12
C ASN A 111 -7.83 18.48 0.34
N SER A 112 -8.83 18.68 1.18
CA SER A 112 -8.64 18.98 2.60
C SER A 112 -9.18 17.84 3.46
N PRO A 113 -8.44 17.40 4.48
CA PRO A 113 -8.91 16.35 5.37
C PRO A 113 -10.12 16.84 6.19
N LYS A 114 -11.18 16.02 6.19
CA LYS A 114 -12.33 16.15 7.08
C LYS A 114 -12.36 14.91 7.95
N PHE A 115 -12.90 15.02 9.14
CA PHE A 115 -12.90 13.94 10.12
C PHE A 115 -14.31 13.47 10.43
N LEU A 116 -14.44 12.20 10.77
CA LEU A 116 -15.68 11.64 11.30
C LEU A 116 -16.01 12.27 12.65
N SER A 117 -17.30 12.37 12.93
CA SER A 117 -17.75 12.77 14.28
C SER A 117 -17.29 11.76 15.34
N PRO A 118 -17.10 12.16 16.59
CA PRO A 118 -16.73 11.24 17.67
C PRO A 118 -17.69 10.06 17.82
N LYS A 119 -19.00 10.31 17.58
CA LYS A 119 -20.02 9.26 17.62
C LYS A 119 -19.78 8.18 16.54
N GLN A 120 -19.51 8.59 15.31
CA GLN A 120 -19.19 7.67 14.23
C GLN A 120 -17.90 6.89 14.50
N GLN A 121 -16.86 7.55 15.03
CA GLN A 121 -15.61 6.89 15.39
C GLN A 121 -15.81 5.78 16.43
N ILE A 122 -16.62 6.04 17.46
CA ILE A 122 -16.97 5.04 18.49
C ILE A 122 -17.72 3.87 17.86
N GLU A 123 -18.77 4.15 17.08
CA GLU A 123 -19.58 3.14 16.41
C GLU A 123 -18.75 2.21 15.51
N LEU A 124 -17.81 2.77 14.73
CA LEU A 124 -16.95 2.01 13.84
C LEU A 124 -15.88 1.22 14.60
N SER A 125 -15.37 1.79 15.70
CA SER A 125 -14.44 1.08 16.61
C SER A 125 -15.11 -0.13 17.28
N GLU A 126 -16.35 0.01 17.71
CA GLU A 126 -17.14 -1.12 18.26
C GLU A 126 -17.41 -2.19 17.20
N PHE A 127 -17.50 -1.79 15.94
CA PHE A 127 -17.60 -2.72 14.81
C PHE A 127 -16.27 -3.45 14.51
N GLY A 128 -15.19 -3.08 15.20
CA GLY A 128 -13.86 -3.68 15.02
C GLY A 128 -13.07 -3.10 13.83
N LEU A 129 -13.48 -1.94 13.32
CA LEU A 129 -12.89 -1.29 12.17
C LEU A 129 -12.11 -0.04 12.60
N GLY A 130 -10.79 -0.03 12.38
CA GLY A 130 -9.98 1.18 12.47
C GLY A 130 -10.30 2.13 11.31
N VAL A 131 -10.37 3.45 11.59
CA VAL A 131 -10.69 4.44 10.55
C VAL A 131 -9.71 5.60 10.59
N GLU A 132 -9.16 5.94 9.43
CA GLU A 132 -8.26 7.07 9.23
C GLU A 132 -8.79 7.99 8.13
N CYS A 133 -8.88 9.29 8.42
CA CYS A 133 -9.34 10.30 7.47
C CYS A 133 -8.18 11.17 7.01
N MET A 134 -8.05 11.38 5.71
CA MET A 134 -6.98 12.20 5.13
C MET A 134 -7.40 12.77 3.75
N ASN A 135 -6.56 13.58 3.13
CA ASN A 135 -6.78 14.02 1.76
C ASN A 135 -6.66 12.85 0.77
N ASN A 136 -7.23 12.98 -0.43
CA ASN A 136 -7.29 11.88 -1.40
C ASN A 136 -5.92 11.38 -1.83
N SER A 137 -4.95 12.24 -2.04
CA SER A 137 -3.60 11.85 -2.45
C SER A 137 -2.90 11.02 -1.38
N SER A 138 -2.95 11.46 -0.13
CA SER A 138 -2.41 10.70 1.01
C SER A 138 -3.15 9.37 1.21
N ALA A 139 -4.48 9.36 1.06
CA ALA A 139 -5.31 8.18 1.19
C ALA A 139 -4.91 7.09 0.19
N CYS A 140 -4.73 7.46 -1.07
CA CYS A 140 -4.30 6.53 -2.10
C CYS A 140 -2.89 6.00 -1.89
N SER A 141 -1.96 6.86 -1.47
CA SER A 141 -0.58 6.47 -1.17
C SER A 141 -0.52 5.51 0.02
N SER A 142 -1.23 5.83 1.11
CA SER A 142 -1.31 4.97 2.31
C SER A 142 -1.98 3.64 2.00
N PHE A 143 -3.06 3.64 1.21
CA PHE A 143 -3.72 2.43 0.77
C PHE A 143 -2.76 1.52 -0.01
N ASN A 144 -2.07 2.04 -1.02
CA ASN A 144 -1.12 1.25 -1.82
C ASN A 144 0.00 0.67 -0.96
N LEU A 145 0.54 1.45 -0.01
CA LEU A 145 1.58 0.99 0.91
C LEU A 145 1.09 -0.18 1.77
N LEU A 146 -0.06 -0.02 2.42
CA LEU A 146 -0.63 -1.04 3.30
C LEU A 146 -1.10 -2.28 2.54
N LEU A 147 -1.64 -2.08 1.32
CA LEU A 147 -2.00 -3.18 0.43
C LEU A 147 -0.75 -3.98 0.02
N GLY A 148 0.36 -3.30 -0.24
CA GLY A 148 1.64 -3.93 -0.52
C GLY A 148 2.20 -4.73 0.65
N ASP A 149 1.92 -4.30 1.88
CA ASP A 149 2.27 -5.01 3.12
C ASP A 149 1.28 -6.13 3.48
N LEU A 150 0.38 -6.49 2.55
CA LEU A 150 -0.65 -7.52 2.73
C LEU A 150 -1.61 -7.25 3.91
N ARG A 151 -1.81 -5.97 4.26
CA ARG A 151 -2.77 -5.57 5.29
C ARG A 151 -4.20 -5.61 4.72
N LYS A 152 -5.14 -5.97 5.57
CA LYS A 152 -6.57 -5.94 5.23
C LYS A 152 -7.09 -4.51 5.30
N VAL A 153 -6.87 -3.75 4.24
CA VAL A 153 -7.19 -2.34 4.15
C VAL A 153 -8.25 -2.07 3.09
N GLY A 154 -9.17 -1.17 3.40
CA GLY A 154 -10.13 -0.60 2.46
C GLY A 154 -9.86 0.89 2.26
N LEU A 155 -10.13 1.38 1.07
CA LEU A 155 -10.09 2.79 0.71
C LEU A 155 -11.48 3.26 0.28
N LEU A 156 -11.94 4.32 0.89
CA LEU A 156 -13.16 5.03 0.52
C LEU A 156 -12.77 6.43 0.03
N LEU A 157 -13.08 6.77 -1.21
CA LEU A 157 -12.86 8.12 -1.76
C LEU A 157 -14.19 8.82 -2.00
N LEU A 158 -14.31 10.02 -1.44
CA LEU A 158 -15.47 10.91 -1.61
C LEU A 158 -15.23 11.95 -2.70
#